data_c97b4d12a99e334b1de15ffcfc86afe4
#
_entry.id   c97b4d12a99e334b1de15ffcfc86afe4
#
_cell.length_a   1.000
_cell.length_b   1.000
_cell.length_c   1.000
_cell.angle_alpha   90.00
_cell.angle_beta   90.00
_cell.angle_gamma   90.00
#
_symmetry.space_group_name_H-M   'P 1'
#
loop_
_entity.id
_entity.type
_entity.pdbx_description
1 polymer ?
#
loop_
_entity_poly.entity_id
_entity_poly.type
_entity_poly.pdbx_seq_one_letter_code
_entity_poly.pdbx_strand_id
1 'polypeptide(L)'
;MSEADGHMPRALTGVLLVLAARGECRQNELATEMCVGQSSLSRQINDLVEFGYVTRHPDPADGRAFRIRVSEDGMTYVKQFRTQRAARMQKLLTGWNETEAATALDSIRHLKETLVDPEHRIVTSSNPIGTQSV
;
A
#
# COMPACT_ATOMS: atom_id res chain seq x y z
N MET A 1 14.80 19.80 24.30
CA MET A 1 13.73 20.00 23.30
C MET A 1 14.05 19.10 22.12
N SER A 2 13.52 17.90 22.12
CA SER A 2 13.64 17.00 20.98
C SER A 2 12.66 17.46 19.92
N GLU A 3 13.16 18.03 18.85
CA GLU A 3 12.46 18.01 17.59
C GLU A 3 12.38 16.57 17.15
N ALA A 4 11.30 15.88 17.56
CA ALA A 4 10.88 14.69 16.87
C ALA A 4 10.48 15.17 15.48
N ASP A 5 11.40 15.05 14.53
CA ASP A 5 11.10 15.11 13.11
C ASP A 5 9.89 14.21 12.89
N GLY A 6 8.76 14.82 12.62
CA GLY A 6 7.47 14.15 12.47
C GLY A 6 7.42 13.26 11.25
N HIS A 7 8.46 12.47 11.04
CA HIS A 7 8.54 11.54 9.93
C HIS A 7 7.84 10.25 10.29
N MET A 8 6.67 10.05 9.68
CA MET A 8 5.91 8.83 9.86
C MET A 8 6.71 7.62 9.35
N PRO A 9 6.76 6.51 10.10
CA PRO A 9 7.44 5.30 9.65
C PRO A 9 6.93 4.82 8.30
N ARG A 10 7.82 4.28 7.47
CA ARG A 10 7.49 3.80 6.11
C ARG A 10 6.39 2.75 6.10
N ALA A 11 6.36 1.88 7.11
CA ALA A 11 5.31 0.87 7.21
C ALA A 11 3.92 1.49 7.37
N LEU A 12 3.80 2.54 8.18
CA LEU A 12 2.54 3.27 8.35
C LEU A 12 2.15 4.04 7.09
N THR A 13 3.12 4.65 6.40
CA THR A 13 2.89 5.29 5.11
C THR A 13 2.33 4.30 4.10
N GLY A 14 2.88 3.10 4.02
CA GLY A 14 2.39 2.04 3.15
C GLY A 14 0.92 1.67 3.42
N VAL A 15 0.56 1.48 4.67
CA VAL A 15 -0.82 1.19 5.07
C VAL A 15 -1.76 2.33 4.69
N LEU A 16 -1.36 3.56 4.97
CA LEU A 16 -2.14 4.75 4.65
C LEU A 16 -2.39 4.91 3.15
N LEU A 17 -1.36 4.66 2.33
CA LEU A 17 -1.48 4.73 0.86
C LEU A 17 -2.44 3.67 0.32
N VAL A 18 -2.38 2.44 0.83
CA VAL A 18 -3.29 1.36 0.41
C VAL A 18 -4.72 1.70 0.80
N LEU A 19 -4.94 2.16 2.03
CA LEU A 19 -6.26 2.57 2.50
C LEU A 19 -6.82 3.75 1.68
N ALA A 20 -5.98 4.73 1.36
CA ALA A 20 -6.39 5.87 0.53
C ALA A 20 -6.82 5.45 -0.88
N ALA A 21 -6.12 4.49 -1.48
CA ALA A 21 -6.44 3.98 -2.81
C ALA A 21 -7.70 3.10 -2.81
N ARG A 22 -7.86 2.29 -1.77
CA ARG A 22 -9.01 1.39 -1.63
C ARG A 22 -10.29 2.14 -1.25
N GLY A 23 -10.18 3.12 -0.36
CA GLY A 23 -11.31 3.75 0.30
C GLY A 23 -11.72 3.07 1.60
N GLU A 24 -12.79 3.55 2.21
CA GLU A 24 -13.30 3.04 3.48
C GLU A 24 -13.59 1.54 3.43
N CYS A 25 -13.11 0.81 4.42
CA CYS A 25 -13.30 -0.64 4.52
C CYS A 25 -13.22 -1.10 5.98
N ARG A 26 -13.50 -2.38 6.20
CA ARG A 26 -13.23 -3.04 7.48
C ARG A 26 -11.74 -3.35 7.61
N GLN A 27 -11.23 -3.32 8.83
CA GLN A 27 -9.82 -3.58 9.11
C GLN A 27 -9.38 -4.98 8.66
N ASN A 28 -10.23 -6.00 8.83
CA ASN A 28 -9.95 -7.36 8.37
C ASN A 28 -9.84 -7.48 6.84
N GLU A 29 -10.64 -6.71 6.12
CA GLU A 29 -10.57 -6.67 4.65
C GLU A 29 -9.22 -6.08 4.19
N LEU A 30 -8.77 -5.01 4.84
CA LEU A 30 -7.48 -4.41 4.55
C LEU A 30 -6.32 -5.35 4.90
N ALA A 31 -6.39 -6.06 6.02
CA ALA A 31 -5.39 -7.06 6.40
C ALA A 31 -5.25 -8.16 5.36
N THR A 32 -6.38 -8.65 4.86
CA THR A 32 -6.41 -9.68 3.81
C THR A 32 -5.78 -9.16 2.52
N GLU A 33 -6.14 -7.97 2.09
CA GLU A 33 -5.61 -7.36 0.87
C GLU A 33 -4.09 -7.13 0.95
N MET A 34 -3.61 -6.69 2.09
CA MET A 34 -2.19 -6.43 2.32
C MET A 34 -1.39 -7.70 2.64
N CYS A 35 -2.04 -8.84 2.81
CA CYS A 35 -1.41 -10.09 3.24
C CYS A 35 -0.63 -9.95 4.56
N VAL A 36 -1.17 -9.20 5.51
CA VAL A 36 -0.59 -8.99 6.85
C VAL A 36 -1.49 -9.58 7.93
N GLY A 37 -0.89 -9.89 9.07
CA GLY A 37 -1.64 -10.36 10.24
C GLY A 37 -2.56 -9.27 10.80
N GLN A 38 -3.72 -9.67 11.30
CA GLN A 38 -4.69 -8.73 11.90
C GLN A 38 -4.12 -7.99 13.10
N SER A 39 -3.31 -8.66 13.93
CA SER A 39 -2.66 -8.03 15.11
C SER A 39 -1.68 -6.94 14.70
N SER A 40 -0.87 -7.19 13.67
CA SER A 40 0.08 -6.21 13.15
C SER A 40 -0.64 -5.01 12.54
N LEU A 41 -1.66 -5.26 11.73
CA LEU A 41 -2.44 -4.19 11.12
C LEU A 41 -3.18 -3.37 12.18
N SER A 42 -3.72 -4.03 13.22
CA SER A 42 -4.41 -3.34 14.31
C SER A 42 -3.50 -2.34 15.01
N ARG A 43 -2.24 -2.69 15.28
CA ARG A 43 -1.25 -1.77 15.85
C ARG A 43 -0.96 -0.61 14.92
N GLN A 44 -0.75 -0.89 13.65
CA GLN A 44 -0.47 0.13 12.63
C GLN A 44 -1.65 1.11 12.46
N ILE A 45 -2.88 0.60 12.47
CA ILE A 45 -4.08 1.43 12.42
C ILE A 45 -4.20 2.29 13.70
N ASN A 46 -3.91 1.73 14.88
CA ASN A 46 -3.89 2.50 16.13
C ASN A 46 -2.89 3.66 16.03
N ASP A 47 -1.69 3.40 15.54
CA ASP A 47 -0.67 4.44 15.36
C ASP A 47 -1.13 5.51 14.37
N LEU A 48 -1.75 5.13 13.26
CA LEU A 48 -2.29 6.06 12.27
C LEU A 48 -3.46 6.90 12.83
N VAL A 49 -4.26 6.33 13.72
CA VAL A 49 -5.31 7.08 14.44
C VAL A 49 -4.67 8.10 15.39
N GLU A 50 -3.61 7.75 16.10
CA GLU A 50 -2.87 8.68 16.96
C GLU A 50 -2.21 9.82 16.16
N PHE A 51 -1.70 9.54 14.95
CA PHE A 51 -1.24 10.58 14.03
C PHE A 51 -2.36 11.47 13.51
N GLY A 52 -3.62 11.06 13.67
CA GLY A 52 -4.77 11.79 13.14
C GLY A 52 -5.04 11.55 11.66
N TYR A 53 -4.44 10.52 11.07
CA TYR A 53 -4.53 10.23 9.63
C TYR A 53 -5.59 9.20 9.28
N VAL A 54 -6.08 8.45 10.24
CA VAL A 54 -7.14 7.45 10.08
C VAL A 54 -8.20 7.65 11.15
N THR A 55 -9.45 7.45 10.80
CA THR A 55 -10.58 7.46 11.70
C THR A 55 -11.33 6.13 11.66
N ARG A 56 -11.91 5.76 12.80
CA ARG A 56 -12.77 4.58 12.94
C ARG A 56 -14.22 5.01 13.04
N HIS A 57 -15.08 4.29 12.35
CA HIS A 57 -16.51 4.50 12.38
C HIS A 57 -17.24 3.18 12.62
N PRO A 58 -18.36 3.18 13.35
CA PRO A 58 -19.20 2.00 13.45
C PRO A 58 -19.66 1.55 12.06
N ASP A 59 -19.67 0.25 11.83
CA ASP A 59 -20.23 -0.30 10.58
C ASP A 59 -21.76 -0.19 10.61
N PRO A 60 -22.39 0.41 9.58
CA PRO A 60 -23.84 0.54 9.53
C PRO A 60 -24.57 -0.81 9.47
N ALA A 61 -23.92 -1.84 8.93
CA ALA A 61 -24.49 -3.18 8.77
C ALA A 61 -24.31 -4.06 10.02
N ASP A 62 -23.26 -3.78 10.82
CA ASP A 62 -22.96 -4.54 12.04
C ASP A 62 -22.36 -3.59 13.10
N GLY A 63 -23.14 -3.22 14.08
CA GLY A 63 -22.73 -2.31 15.15
C GLY A 63 -21.56 -2.79 16.03
N ARG A 64 -21.13 -4.05 15.89
CA ARG A 64 -19.98 -4.63 16.58
C ARG A 64 -18.67 -4.46 15.80
N ALA A 65 -18.74 -4.20 14.50
CA ALA A 65 -17.62 -4.01 13.63
C ALA A 65 -17.35 -2.51 13.42
N PHE A 66 -16.09 -2.20 13.10
CA PHE A 66 -15.66 -0.84 12.76
C PHE A 66 -15.15 -0.79 11.32
N ARG A 67 -15.44 0.33 10.68
CA ARG A 67 -14.84 0.69 9.39
C ARG A 67 -13.76 1.71 9.64
N ILE A 68 -12.72 1.66 8.82
CA ILE A 68 -11.61 2.60 8.84
C ILE A 68 -11.59 3.40 7.55
N ARG A 69 -11.25 4.66 7.67
CA ARG A 69 -11.06 5.55 6.52
C ARG A 69 -9.94 6.54 6.79
N VAL A 70 -9.34 7.03 5.72
CA VAL A 70 -8.35 8.09 5.81
C VAL A 70 -9.06 9.39 6.21
N SER A 71 -8.51 10.09 7.19
CA SER A 71 -9.01 11.40 7.62
C SER A 71 -8.66 12.48 6.59
N GLU A 72 -9.22 13.67 6.76
CA GLU A 72 -8.89 14.82 5.94
C GLU A 72 -7.38 15.14 5.99
N ASP A 73 -6.79 15.15 7.18
CA ASP A 73 -5.35 15.33 7.38
C ASP A 73 -4.54 14.18 6.76
N GLY A 74 -5.03 12.95 6.85
CA GLY A 74 -4.44 11.79 6.20
C GLY A 74 -4.42 11.93 4.67
N MET A 75 -5.50 12.43 4.07
CA MET A 75 -5.55 12.69 2.62
C MET A 75 -4.58 13.78 2.20
N THR A 76 -4.42 14.82 3.01
CA THR A 76 -3.41 15.86 2.78
C THR A 76 -2.00 15.27 2.81
N TYR A 77 -1.69 14.43 3.79
CA TYR A 77 -0.42 13.73 3.88
C TYR A 77 -0.16 12.85 2.64
N VAL A 78 -1.14 12.06 2.23
CA VAL A 78 -1.04 11.19 1.04
C VAL A 78 -0.77 12.01 -0.21
N LYS A 79 -1.46 13.13 -0.39
CA LYS A 79 -1.26 14.03 -1.53
C LYS A 79 0.15 14.61 -1.56
N GLN A 80 0.65 15.10 -0.43
CA GLN A 80 2.01 15.63 -0.30
C GLN A 80 3.06 14.54 -0.56
N PHE A 81 2.86 13.34 -0.02
CA PHE A 81 3.74 12.20 -0.23
C PHE A 81 3.83 11.84 -1.72
N ARG A 82 2.70 11.75 -2.41
CA ARG A 82 2.64 11.47 -3.85
C ARG A 82 3.34 12.55 -4.67
N THR A 83 3.16 13.81 -4.33
CA THR A 83 3.81 14.93 -5.01
C THR A 83 5.33 14.88 -4.84
N GLN A 84 5.83 14.64 -3.64
CA GLN A 84 7.26 14.51 -3.36
C GLN A 84 7.86 13.29 -4.07
N ARG A 85 7.14 12.19 -4.11
CA ARG A 85 7.54 10.97 -4.82
C ARG A 85 7.65 11.21 -6.32
N ALA A 86 6.67 11.89 -6.92
CA ALA A 86 6.70 12.26 -8.34
C ALA A 86 7.88 13.17 -8.65
N ALA A 87 8.18 14.16 -7.80
CA ALA A 87 9.32 15.04 -7.96
C ALA A 87 10.66 14.28 -7.90
N ARG A 88 10.79 13.31 -6.99
CA ARG A 88 11.98 12.43 -6.92
C ARG A 88 12.13 11.58 -8.19
N MET A 89 11.03 11.03 -8.68
CA MET A 89 11.04 10.24 -9.91
C MET A 89 11.46 11.07 -11.11
N GLN A 90 10.97 12.31 -11.23
CA GLN A 90 11.41 13.22 -12.28
C GLN A 90 12.92 13.49 -12.25
N LYS A 91 13.50 13.65 -11.08
CA LYS A 91 14.95 13.83 -10.93
C LYS A 91 15.75 12.59 -11.34
N LEU A 92 15.26 11.42 -10.97
CA LEU A 92 15.89 10.15 -11.34
C LEU A 92 15.78 9.84 -12.82
N LEU A 93 14.74 10.32 -13.47
CA LEU A 93 14.48 10.14 -14.89
C LEU A 93 15.02 11.29 -15.76
N THR A 94 15.84 12.19 -15.18
CA THR A 94 16.55 13.21 -15.94
C THR A 94 17.42 12.55 -17.00
N GLY A 95 17.19 12.85 -18.25
CA GLY A 95 17.85 12.20 -19.39
C GLY A 95 17.01 11.12 -20.08
N TRP A 96 15.87 10.75 -19.50
CA TRP A 96 14.88 9.95 -20.19
C TRP A 96 13.97 10.85 -21.01
N ASN A 97 13.66 10.43 -22.24
CA ASN A 97 12.62 11.12 -23.01
C ASN A 97 11.21 10.65 -22.60
N GLU A 98 10.17 11.34 -23.05
CA GLU A 98 8.80 11.01 -22.69
C GLU A 98 8.39 9.59 -23.14
N THR A 99 8.87 9.14 -24.29
CA THR A 99 8.59 7.80 -24.81
C THR A 99 9.21 6.71 -23.92
N GLU A 100 10.45 6.87 -23.51
CA GLU A 100 11.12 5.93 -22.61
C GLU A 100 10.43 5.87 -21.26
N ALA A 101 10.06 7.01 -20.69
CA ALA A 101 9.36 7.10 -19.41
C ALA A 101 7.96 6.47 -19.50
N ALA A 102 7.21 6.72 -20.57
CA ALA A 102 5.89 6.14 -20.81
C ALA A 102 5.98 4.62 -20.98
N THR A 103 6.96 4.13 -21.74
CA THR A 103 7.18 2.69 -21.94
C THR A 103 7.51 1.98 -20.63
N ALA A 104 8.38 2.57 -19.80
CA ALA A 104 8.73 2.02 -18.49
C ALA A 104 7.50 1.99 -17.55
N LEU A 105 6.70 3.05 -17.52
CA LEU A 105 5.49 3.12 -16.72
C LEU A 105 4.46 2.06 -17.16
N ASP A 106 4.25 1.88 -18.45
CA ASP A 106 3.35 0.86 -18.97
C ASP A 106 3.83 -0.54 -18.62
N SER A 107 5.13 -0.79 -18.68
CA SER A 107 5.73 -2.08 -18.28
C SER A 107 5.54 -2.37 -16.79
N ILE A 108 5.71 -1.37 -15.92
CA ILE A 108 5.47 -1.47 -14.48
C ILE A 108 3.99 -1.74 -14.19
N ARG A 109 3.10 -1.03 -14.86
CA ARG A 109 1.66 -1.22 -14.73
C ARG A 109 1.24 -2.62 -15.16
N HIS A 110 1.75 -3.10 -16.27
CA HIS A 110 1.50 -4.47 -16.75
C HIS A 110 2.01 -5.52 -15.77
N LEU A 111 3.21 -5.33 -15.23
CA LEU A 111 3.77 -6.21 -14.19
C LEU A 111 2.89 -6.23 -12.95
N LYS A 112 2.42 -5.07 -12.49
CA LYS A 112 1.52 -4.95 -11.34
C LYS A 112 0.22 -5.73 -11.58
N GLU A 113 -0.40 -5.59 -12.73
CA GLU A 113 -1.62 -6.31 -13.10
C GLU A 113 -1.40 -7.83 -13.12
N THR A 114 -0.29 -8.27 -13.69
CA THR A 114 0.09 -9.69 -13.74
C THR A 114 0.28 -10.28 -12.34
N LEU A 115 0.89 -9.53 -11.42
CA LEU A 115 1.12 -9.99 -10.04
C LEU A 115 -0.16 -10.06 -9.20
N VAL A 116 -1.16 -9.26 -9.55
CA VAL A 116 -2.44 -9.22 -8.82
C VAL A 116 -3.43 -10.27 -9.35
N ASP A 117 -3.22 -10.78 -10.56
CA ASP A 117 -4.10 -11.80 -11.14
C ASP A 117 -3.95 -13.14 -10.41
N PRO A 118 -5.02 -13.65 -9.78
CA PRO A 118 -4.97 -14.89 -9.02
C PRO A 118 -4.66 -16.13 -9.88
N GLU A 119 -4.92 -16.09 -11.18
CA GLU A 119 -4.61 -17.20 -12.08
C GLU A 119 -3.11 -17.39 -12.33
N HIS A 120 -2.33 -16.34 -12.20
CA HIS A 120 -0.87 -16.42 -12.36
C HIS A 120 -0.13 -16.91 -11.10
N ARG A 121 -0.79 -17.03 -9.96
CA ARG A 121 -0.19 -17.53 -8.72
C ARG A 121 0.16 -19.02 -8.73
N ILE A 122 -0.27 -19.78 -9.72
CA ILE A 122 -0.17 -21.25 -9.75
C ILE A 122 1.11 -21.75 -10.44
N VAL A 123 1.86 -20.90 -11.13
CA VAL A 123 2.96 -21.35 -11.98
C VAL A 123 4.34 -21.42 -11.27
N THR A 124 4.46 -20.94 -10.04
CA THR A 124 5.76 -20.94 -9.34
C THR A 124 5.95 -22.10 -8.34
N SER A 125 5.04 -23.08 -8.32
CA SER A 125 5.11 -24.20 -7.36
C SER A 125 5.34 -25.57 -8.01
N SER A 126 5.82 -25.64 -9.23
CA SER A 126 6.16 -26.92 -9.85
C SER A 126 7.52 -26.85 -10.50
N ASN A 127 8.55 -26.94 -9.67
CA ASN A 127 9.85 -27.35 -10.15
C ASN A 127 9.97 -28.87 -9.89
N PRO A 128 9.80 -29.73 -10.88
CA PRO A 128 10.17 -31.14 -10.72
C PRO A 128 11.71 -31.18 -10.71
N ILE A 129 12.26 -31.39 -9.55
CA ILE A 129 13.64 -31.83 -9.44
C ILE A 129 13.72 -33.15 -10.20
N GLY A 130 14.20 -33.09 -11.43
CA GLY A 130 14.54 -34.27 -12.18
C GLY A 130 15.68 -34.97 -11.48
N THR A 131 15.39 -36.04 -10.82
CA THR A 131 16.37 -37.03 -10.43
C THR A 131 16.88 -37.68 -11.71
N GLN A 132 18.02 -37.27 -12.17
CA GLN A 132 18.77 -38.11 -13.10
C GLN A 132 19.53 -39.15 -12.29
N SER A 133 18.96 -40.31 -12.24
CA SER A 133 19.68 -41.55 -11.91
C SER A 133 20.48 -41.96 -13.12
N VAL A 134 21.75 -42.04 -12.97
CA VAL A 134 22.60 -42.80 -13.89
C VAL A 134 22.66 -44.21 -13.38
#